data_2a99d75c8092314ff227ca083d0f4935
#
_entry.id   2a99d75c8092314ff227ca083d0f4935
#
_cell.length_a   1.000
_cell.length_b   1.000
_cell.length_c   1.000
_cell.angle_alpha   90.00
_cell.angle_beta   90.00
_cell.angle_gamma   90.00
#
_symmetry.space_group_name_H-M   'P 1'
#
loop_
_entity.id
_entity.type
_entity.pdbx_description
1 polymer ?
#
loop_
_entity_poly.entity_id
_entity_poly.type
_entity_poly.pdbx_seq_one_letter_code
_entity_poly.pdbx_strand_id
1 'polypeptide(L)'
;MFRRPSARSAPAGPSEGAGRLDLAPFRRLLGYTRPYAWRLVLALVASSIGSLLFLAFPVVVGDLFNNAFGAGSTRALTGWAVDLFGGSAGEGIGGTTPADLNAIALVLIAVFALNAATTYVRVYQLGHVGEGVVADLRRELFRHLLGLSTRFFETRPTGEITSRLTSDIATIQAAVSNVLVQLVSQSVSLVGGVVVLFVINARLTLVMLAVLPAVIVAAAVFGRRLRKISTAFQDELAAANARAEEAISGIRVVQSFTAERHEADRYGEAIRTAFASALRRARVRALFVPSVFTGFLMGIGLVLWYGGRLALAGDLPPGDLITFLLLTVTVAGSIGAFTGLYSQVQEAAGASRRVFELLDARSDLPEPARPTALDAVRGEVRFEGVRFRYGDRGDAWVLDGIDLVANPGEVVALVGPSGAGKSTLVTLVPRFFDPVEGRVTLDGVDLRELDPHDLRHHVGVVPQETLLFSGSIAENVRYGRPNASDEEVVAAAVAANADAFVREFPDGYGTLVGERGVKLSGGQRQRIAIARALLKDPRILVLDEATSSLDSESEALVQVALERLMEGRTTFVIAHRLSTVVDADRIVVLDAGRIVQVGRHAELLAEGGLYRDLYEIQFRDVDA
;
A
#
# COMPACT_ATOMS: atom_id res chain seq x y z
N MET A 1 -28.08 -34.56 -17.55
CA MET A 1 -28.73 -33.24 -17.64
C MET A 1 -27.92 -32.28 -16.77
N PHE A 2 -26.78 -31.75 -17.31
CA PHE A 2 -25.82 -30.94 -16.57
C PHE A 2 -26.27 -29.48 -16.59
N ARG A 3 -26.60 -28.93 -15.42
CA ARG A 3 -26.83 -27.49 -15.23
C ARG A 3 -25.47 -26.77 -15.28
N ARG A 4 -25.33 -25.81 -16.19
CA ARG A 4 -24.19 -24.87 -16.25
C ARG A 4 -24.13 -24.07 -14.95
N PRO A 5 -22.92 -23.88 -14.35
CA PRO A 5 -22.77 -22.97 -13.24
C PRO A 5 -22.97 -21.53 -13.73
N SER A 6 -23.75 -20.76 -12.99
CA SER A 6 -24.02 -19.35 -13.22
C SER A 6 -22.70 -18.55 -13.19
N ALA A 7 -22.58 -17.66 -14.16
CA ALA A 7 -21.44 -16.74 -14.29
C ALA A 7 -21.19 -16.01 -12.96
N ARG A 8 -19.96 -16.11 -12.47
CA ARG A 8 -19.44 -15.26 -11.40
C ARG A 8 -19.62 -13.81 -11.85
N SER A 9 -20.27 -13.02 -11.03
CA SER A 9 -20.31 -11.57 -11.15
C SER A 9 -18.86 -11.07 -11.19
N ALA A 10 -18.47 -10.52 -12.33
CA ALA A 10 -17.21 -9.80 -12.47
C ALA A 10 -17.16 -8.69 -11.42
N PRO A 11 -15.98 -8.38 -10.85
CA PRO A 11 -15.83 -7.23 -9.97
C PRO A 11 -16.32 -6.00 -10.73
N ALA A 12 -17.14 -5.20 -10.09
CA ALA A 12 -17.70 -3.97 -10.64
C ALA A 12 -16.54 -3.15 -11.24
N GLY A 13 -16.56 -3.00 -12.56
CA GLY A 13 -15.65 -2.13 -13.28
C GLY A 13 -15.71 -0.71 -12.70
N PRO A 14 -14.68 0.12 -12.91
CA PRO A 14 -14.64 1.47 -12.37
C PRO A 14 -15.91 2.18 -12.81
N SER A 15 -16.72 2.59 -11.83
CA SER A 15 -17.97 3.31 -12.04
C SER A 15 -17.72 4.48 -12.98
N GLU A 16 -18.49 4.56 -14.07
CA GLU A 16 -18.59 5.70 -14.97
C GLU A 16 -19.07 6.95 -14.22
N GLY A 17 -18.17 7.53 -13.46
CA GLY A 17 -18.30 8.79 -12.76
C GLY A 17 -17.16 9.73 -13.12
N ALA A 18 -16.69 9.71 -14.37
CA ALA A 18 -15.68 10.62 -14.88
C ALA A 18 -16.28 12.02 -15.13
N GLY A 19 -16.55 12.79 -14.05
CA GLY A 19 -17.13 14.12 -14.21
C GLY A 19 -16.88 15.11 -13.08
N ARG A 20 -16.61 14.66 -11.87
CA ARG A 20 -16.29 15.57 -10.75
C ARG A 20 -15.07 15.05 -9.99
N LEU A 21 -14.08 15.93 -9.81
CA LEU A 21 -12.98 15.71 -8.88
C LEU A 21 -13.57 15.55 -7.48
N ASP A 22 -13.58 14.31 -6.98
CA ASP A 22 -13.81 14.11 -5.55
C ASP A 22 -12.52 14.48 -4.81
N LEU A 23 -12.47 15.73 -4.34
CA LEU A 23 -11.34 16.26 -3.59
C LEU A 23 -11.44 15.99 -2.08
N ALA A 24 -12.47 15.28 -1.62
CA ALA A 24 -12.65 14.98 -0.20
C ALA A 24 -11.47 14.17 0.37
N PRO A 25 -10.96 13.09 -0.29
CA PRO A 25 -9.78 12.37 0.17
C PRO A 25 -8.53 13.25 0.20
N PHE A 26 -8.37 14.12 -0.80
CA PHE A 26 -7.24 15.04 -0.85
C PHE A 26 -7.31 16.10 0.26
N ARG A 27 -8.51 16.59 0.60
CA ARG A 27 -8.71 17.50 1.74
C ARG A 27 -8.38 16.83 3.08
N ARG A 28 -8.70 15.54 3.25
CA ARG A 28 -8.32 14.76 4.42
C ARG A 28 -6.80 14.61 4.52
N LEU A 29 -6.14 14.36 3.38
CA LEU A 29 -4.69 14.31 3.28
C LEU A 29 -4.01 15.61 3.74
N LEU A 30 -4.60 16.77 3.41
CA LEU A 30 -4.11 18.06 3.90
C LEU A 30 -4.16 18.17 5.44
N GLY A 31 -4.99 17.39 6.11
CA GLY A 31 -4.98 17.29 7.58
C GLY A 31 -3.66 16.78 8.14
N TYR A 32 -3.00 15.85 7.44
CA TYR A 32 -1.69 15.30 7.85
C TYR A 32 -0.54 16.29 7.67
N THR A 33 -0.72 17.37 6.90
CA THR A 33 0.30 18.42 6.78
C THR A 33 0.27 19.41 7.95
N ARG A 34 -0.76 19.40 8.81
CA ARG A 34 -0.90 20.34 9.94
C ARG A 34 0.31 20.38 10.87
N PRO A 35 0.90 19.25 11.31
CA PRO A 35 2.10 19.27 12.16
C PRO A 35 3.29 19.96 11.51
N TYR A 36 3.30 19.99 10.17
CA TYR A 36 4.37 20.54 9.34
C TYR A 36 4.01 21.89 8.70
N ALA A 37 2.91 22.53 9.12
CA ALA A 37 2.33 23.71 8.45
C ALA A 37 3.34 24.86 8.30
N TRP A 38 4.15 25.16 9.31
CA TRP A 38 5.16 26.23 9.23
C TRP A 38 6.21 25.96 8.16
N ARG A 39 6.62 24.67 7.97
CA ARG A 39 7.56 24.27 6.93
C ARG A 39 6.95 24.39 5.54
N LEU A 40 5.68 24.02 5.43
CA LEU A 40 4.90 24.16 4.20
C LEU A 40 4.77 25.64 3.81
N VAL A 41 4.45 26.52 4.76
CA VAL A 41 4.38 27.97 4.52
C VAL A 41 5.74 28.52 4.08
N LEU A 42 6.83 28.12 4.74
CA LEU A 42 8.17 28.53 4.35
C LEU A 42 8.52 28.07 2.93
N ALA A 43 8.15 26.84 2.56
CA ALA A 43 8.36 26.31 1.22
C ALA A 43 7.54 27.06 0.16
N LEU A 44 6.29 27.42 0.48
CA LEU A 44 5.41 28.20 -0.41
C LEU A 44 5.94 29.62 -0.60
N VAL A 45 6.39 30.28 0.45
CA VAL A 45 7.01 31.61 0.38
C VAL A 45 8.30 31.55 -0.44
N ALA A 46 9.20 30.59 -0.15
CA ALA A 46 10.43 30.39 -0.91
C ALA A 46 10.14 30.10 -2.39
N SER A 47 9.09 29.32 -2.68
CA SER A 47 8.65 29.02 -4.05
C SER A 47 8.16 30.29 -4.77
N SER A 48 7.37 31.11 -4.08
CA SER A 48 6.84 32.37 -4.65
C SER A 48 7.97 33.35 -4.95
N ILE A 49 8.91 33.51 -4.01
CA ILE A 49 10.10 34.36 -4.20
C ILE A 49 10.94 33.81 -5.37
N GLY A 50 11.22 32.50 -5.40
CA GLY A 50 11.97 31.88 -6.49
C GLY A 50 11.29 32.05 -7.86
N SER A 51 9.96 31.98 -7.93
CA SER A 51 9.21 32.24 -9.18
C SER A 51 9.28 33.70 -9.62
N LEU A 52 9.21 34.64 -8.69
CA LEU A 52 9.38 36.07 -8.99
C LEU A 52 10.81 36.38 -9.45
N LEU A 53 11.82 35.80 -8.81
CA LEU A 53 13.22 35.93 -9.24
C LEU A 53 13.43 35.33 -10.64
N PHE A 54 12.77 34.21 -10.93
CA PHE A 54 12.83 33.60 -12.26
C PHE A 54 12.20 34.51 -13.34
N LEU A 55 11.11 35.23 -13.01
CA LEU A 55 10.52 36.23 -13.89
C LEU A 55 11.38 37.47 -14.07
N ALA A 56 12.25 37.81 -13.09
CA ALA A 56 13.18 38.92 -13.22
C ALA A 56 14.27 38.67 -14.28
N PHE A 57 14.66 37.39 -14.50
CA PHE A 57 15.69 37.02 -15.46
C PHE A 57 15.43 37.53 -16.88
N PRO A 58 14.27 37.27 -17.53
CA PRO A 58 13.95 37.86 -18.85
C PRO A 58 14.01 39.38 -18.89
N VAL A 59 13.60 40.02 -17.81
CA VAL A 59 13.61 41.49 -17.70
C VAL A 59 15.03 42.04 -17.70
N VAL A 60 15.91 41.44 -16.85
CA VAL A 60 17.31 41.84 -16.78
C VAL A 60 18.05 41.60 -18.10
N VAL A 61 17.74 40.48 -18.79
CA VAL A 61 18.32 40.20 -20.11
C VAL A 61 17.86 41.27 -21.14
N GLY A 62 16.59 41.63 -21.14
CA GLY A 62 16.09 42.69 -22.04
C GLY A 62 16.73 44.03 -21.78
N ASP A 63 16.88 44.41 -20.52
CA ASP A 63 17.54 45.67 -20.16
C ASP A 63 19.04 45.67 -20.58
N LEU A 64 19.73 44.54 -20.46
CA LEU A 64 21.09 44.35 -20.95
C LEU A 64 21.17 44.64 -22.46
N PHE A 65 20.21 44.13 -23.25
CA PHE A 65 20.15 44.37 -24.70
C PHE A 65 19.77 45.80 -25.00
N ASN A 66 18.80 46.41 -24.31
CA ASN A 66 18.45 47.81 -24.50
C ASN A 66 19.64 48.73 -24.25
N ASN A 67 20.38 48.47 -23.20
CA ASN A 67 21.60 49.23 -22.89
C ASN A 67 22.70 49.01 -23.93
N ALA A 68 22.96 47.74 -24.33
CA ALA A 68 23.98 47.43 -25.33
C ALA A 68 23.73 48.04 -26.71
N PHE A 69 22.46 48.21 -27.08
CA PHE A 69 22.07 48.80 -28.37
C PHE A 69 21.66 50.28 -28.31
N GLY A 70 21.89 50.94 -27.17
CA GLY A 70 21.67 52.39 -27.03
C GLY A 70 20.21 52.83 -27.03
N ALA A 71 19.27 51.91 -26.75
CA ALA A 71 17.84 52.22 -26.74
C ALA A 71 17.33 52.88 -25.44
N GLY A 72 18.22 53.27 -24.54
CA GLY A 72 18.03 54.29 -23.50
C GLY A 72 16.90 54.12 -22.49
N SER A 73 16.47 52.90 -22.16
CA SER A 73 15.45 52.70 -21.11
C SER A 73 15.98 51.74 -20.02
N THR A 74 16.55 52.29 -18.97
CA THR A 74 16.77 51.57 -17.73
C THR A 74 15.46 51.44 -16.97
N ARG A 75 14.92 50.22 -16.82
CA ARG A 75 13.81 49.96 -15.90
C ARG A 75 14.30 50.08 -14.45
N ALA A 76 13.35 50.36 -13.54
CA ALA A 76 13.67 50.56 -12.11
C ALA A 76 14.47 49.40 -11.47
N LEU A 77 14.38 48.16 -12.00
CA LEU A 77 15.11 46.99 -11.49
C LEU A 77 16.59 46.98 -11.81
N THR A 78 17.02 47.61 -12.90
CA THR A 78 18.46 47.68 -13.25
C THR A 78 19.04 49.05 -12.97
N GLY A 79 18.20 50.11 -13.00
CA GLY A 79 18.62 51.49 -12.70
C GLY A 79 19.28 51.60 -11.30
N TRP A 80 18.61 51.15 -10.26
CA TRP A 80 19.18 51.21 -8.89
C TRP A 80 20.49 50.41 -8.74
N ALA A 81 20.64 49.34 -9.50
CA ALA A 81 21.88 48.53 -9.45
C ALA A 81 23.03 49.23 -10.17
N VAL A 82 22.75 49.88 -11.29
CA VAL A 82 23.71 50.73 -11.99
C VAL A 82 24.16 51.87 -11.06
N ASP A 83 23.20 52.53 -10.39
CA ASP A 83 23.47 53.59 -9.43
C ASP A 83 24.28 53.08 -8.21
N LEU A 84 23.98 51.88 -7.70
CA LEU A 84 24.65 51.31 -6.54
C LEU A 84 26.11 50.91 -6.82
N PHE A 85 26.40 50.46 -8.03
CA PHE A 85 27.73 50.00 -8.44
C PHE A 85 28.57 51.09 -9.17
N GLY A 86 28.11 52.33 -9.13
CA GLY A 86 28.86 53.49 -9.61
C GLY A 86 28.92 53.65 -11.11
N GLY A 87 27.94 53.06 -11.82
CA GLY A 87 27.71 53.38 -13.24
C GLY A 87 27.13 54.78 -13.37
N SER A 88 27.85 55.67 -14.03
CA SER A 88 27.30 56.99 -14.42
C SER A 88 26.43 56.83 -15.66
N ALA A 89 25.19 57.27 -15.62
CA ALA A 89 24.37 57.43 -16.81
C ALA A 89 25.07 58.46 -17.73
N GLY A 90 25.94 57.97 -18.61
CA GLY A 90 26.70 58.83 -19.52
C GLY A 90 25.81 59.36 -20.61
N GLU A 91 25.76 60.68 -20.75
CA GLU A 91 25.24 61.38 -21.93
C GLU A 91 26.10 61.05 -23.15
N GLY A 92 25.82 59.99 -23.88
CA GLY A 92 26.53 59.61 -25.10
C GLY A 92 25.70 58.67 -25.98
N ILE A 93 25.70 58.92 -27.27
CA ILE A 93 25.12 58.05 -28.31
C ILE A 93 25.79 56.67 -28.19
N GLY A 94 25.10 55.70 -27.56
CA GLY A 94 25.62 54.35 -27.30
C GLY A 94 26.23 54.13 -25.90
N GLY A 95 25.81 54.91 -24.90
CA GLY A 95 26.49 55.08 -23.60
C GLY A 95 26.39 53.97 -22.56
N THR A 96 26.53 52.70 -22.91
CA THR A 96 26.85 51.63 -21.93
C THR A 96 28.37 51.61 -21.71
N THR A 97 28.78 51.89 -20.51
CA THR A 97 30.19 51.67 -20.10
C THR A 97 30.41 50.18 -19.78
N PRO A 98 31.64 49.66 -19.88
CA PRO A 98 31.95 48.33 -19.37
C PRO A 98 31.56 48.14 -17.90
N ALA A 99 31.52 49.21 -17.10
CA ALA A 99 31.07 49.21 -15.71
C ALA A 99 29.56 48.88 -15.59
N ASP A 100 28.71 49.41 -16.47
CA ASP A 100 27.27 49.14 -16.47
C ASP A 100 26.97 47.67 -16.82
N LEU A 101 27.73 47.11 -17.78
CA LEU A 101 27.62 45.68 -18.11
C LEU A 101 28.06 44.80 -16.93
N ASN A 102 29.11 45.17 -16.23
CA ASN A 102 29.53 44.44 -15.06
C ASN A 102 28.53 44.54 -13.92
N ALA A 103 27.90 45.68 -13.70
CA ALA A 103 26.84 45.86 -12.70
C ALA A 103 25.62 44.95 -13.00
N ILE A 104 25.15 44.93 -14.26
CA ILE A 104 24.03 44.08 -14.68
C ILE A 104 24.39 42.59 -14.55
N ALA A 105 25.64 42.22 -14.90
CA ALA A 105 26.12 40.85 -14.73
C ALA A 105 26.17 40.43 -13.24
N LEU A 106 26.58 41.32 -12.35
CA LEU A 106 26.58 41.08 -10.89
C LEU A 106 25.15 40.91 -10.35
N VAL A 107 24.20 41.74 -10.81
CA VAL A 107 22.77 41.58 -10.46
C VAL A 107 22.25 40.23 -10.92
N LEU A 108 22.59 39.80 -12.13
CA LEU A 108 22.18 38.49 -12.66
C LEU A 108 22.75 37.35 -11.80
N ILE A 109 24.00 37.41 -11.43
CA ILE A 109 24.66 36.43 -10.53
C ILE A 109 23.94 36.42 -9.16
N ALA A 110 23.66 37.61 -8.60
CA ALA A 110 22.93 37.72 -7.33
C ALA A 110 21.53 37.14 -7.39
N VAL A 111 20.79 37.40 -8.47
CA VAL A 111 19.46 36.81 -8.71
C VAL A 111 19.53 35.28 -8.81
N PHE A 112 20.51 34.73 -9.52
CA PHE A 112 20.72 33.30 -9.60
C PHE A 112 21.13 32.69 -8.27
N ALA A 113 22.03 33.32 -7.52
CA ALA A 113 22.44 32.85 -6.20
C ALA A 113 21.25 32.84 -5.21
N LEU A 114 20.45 33.90 -5.23
CA LEU A 114 19.24 34.00 -4.41
C LEU A 114 18.15 32.97 -4.85
N ASN A 115 18.00 32.76 -6.15
CA ASN A 115 17.10 31.72 -6.68
C ASN A 115 17.59 30.31 -6.27
N ALA A 116 18.88 30.06 -6.30
CA ALA A 116 19.45 28.79 -5.80
C ALA A 116 19.18 28.60 -4.31
N ALA A 117 19.37 29.65 -3.49
CA ALA A 117 19.09 29.61 -2.06
C ALA A 117 17.60 29.35 -1.75
N THR A 118 16.70 30.07 -2.43
CA THR A 118 15.23 29.85 -2.27
C THR A 118 14.82 28.46 -2.74
N THR A 119 15.42 27.95 -3.83
CA THR A 119 15.19 26.59 -4.32
C THR A 119 15.68 25.54 -3.31
N TYR A 120 16.85 25.73 -2.72
CA TYR A 120 17.34 24.85 -1.66
C TYR A 120 16.37 24.79 -0.47
N VAL A 121 15.95 25.94 0.05
CA VAL A 121 14.99 26.03 1.16
C VAL A 121 13.69 25.31 0.78
N ARG A 122 13.16 25.59 -0.40
CA ARG A 122 11.94 24.97 -0.91
C ARG A 122 12.05 23.44 -0.94
N VAL A 123 13.08 22.90 -1.61
CA VAL A 123 13.25 21.46 -1.80
C VAL A 123 13.47 20.76 -0.46
N TYR A 124 14.29 21.32 0.43
CA TYR A 124 14.56 20.76 1.74
C TYR A 124 13.31 20.71 2.63
N GLN A 125 12.55 21.82 2.70
CA GLN A 125 11.35 21.88 3.53
C GLN A 125 10.23 20.95 3.01
N LEU A 126 10.08 20.85 1.68
CA LEU A 126 9.11 19.95 1.08
C LEU A 126 9.48 18.48 1.25
N GLY A 127 10.75 18.13 1.11
CA GLY A 127 11.23 16.80 1.42
C GLY A 127 10.88 16.42 2.84
N HIS A 128 11.13 17.31 3.81
CA HIS A 128 10.80 17.05 5.21
C HIS A 128 9.28 16.87 5.44
N VAL A 129 8.44 17.71 4.81
CA VAL A 129 6.97 17.59 4.91
C VAL A 129 6.50 16.27 4.30
N GLY A 130 6.97 15.95 3.09
CA GLY A 130 6.57 14.72 2.39
C GLY A 130 6.95 13.45 3.14
N GLU A 131 8.22 13.35 3.59
CA GLU A 131 8.69 12.20 4.37
C GLU A 131 7.97 12.10 5.73
N GLY A 132 7.73 13.23 6.40
CA GLY A 132 7.00 13.25 7.66
C GLY A 132 5.56 12.73 7.52
N VAL A 133 4.80 13.25 6.56
CA VAL A 133 3.43 12.80 6.27
C VAL A 133 3.38 11.31 5.94
N VAL A 134 4.34 10.82 5.14
CA VAL A 134 4.43 9.40 4.78
C VAL A 134 4.71 8.53 5.99
N ALA A 135 5.66 8.94 6.84
CA ALA A 135 6.00 8.18 8.05
C ALA A 135 4.80 8.09 9.01
N ASP A 136 4.05 9.17 9.16
CA ASP A 136 2.85 9.19 10.00
C ASP A 136 1.75 8.31 9.42
N LEU A 137 1.48 8.42 8.11
CA LEU A 137 0.47 7.62 7.41
C LEU A 137 0.78 6.12 7.45
N ARG A 138 2.04 5.74 7.21
CA ARG A 138 2.47 4.33 7.30
C ARG A 138 2.30 3.77 8.70
N ARG A 139 2.70 4.53 9.72
CA ARG A 139 2.59 4.13 11.12
C ARG A 139 1.13 3.96 11.54
N GLU A 140 0.27 4.90 11.17
CA GLU A 140 -1.16 4.87 11.47
C GLU A 140 -1.84 3.72 10.74
N LEU A 141 -1.61 3.58 9.41
CA LEU A 141 -2.21 2.51 8.62
C LEU A 141 -1.76 1.13 9.11
N PHE A 142 -0.48 0.94 9.39
CA PHE A 142 0.03 -0.34 9.88
C PHE A 142 -0.58 -0.71 11.24
N ARG A 143 -0.66 0.26 12.18
CA ARG A 143 -1.30 0.05 13.48
C ARG A 143 -2.78 -0.29 13.33
N HIS A 144 -3.48 0.42 12.45
CA HIS A 144 -4.89 0.17 12.17
C HIS A 144 -5.12 -1.22 11.58
N LEU A 145 -4.32 -1.61 10.60
CA LEU A 145 -4.40 -2.95 9.99
C LEU A 145 -4.21 -4.06 11.02
N LEU A 146 -3.26 -3.94 11.96
CA LEU A 146 -3.06 -4.93 13.03
C LEU A 146 -4.26 -5.06 13.97
N GLY A 147 -5.12 -4.05 14.07
CA GLY A 147 -6.36 -4.07 14.86
C GLY A 147 -7.58 -4.65 14.12
N LEU A 148 -7.48 -4.95 12.83
CA LEU A 148 -8.59 -5.51 12.07
C LEU A 148 -8.77 -7.01 12.33
N SER A 149 -9.99 -7.52 12.11
CA SER A 149 -10.32 -8.95 12.25
C SER A 149 -9.60 -9.81 11.20
N THR A 150 -9.40 -11.08 11.51
CA THR A 150 -8.81 -12.08 10.57
C THR A 150 -9.63 -12.19 9.28
N ARG A 151 -10.94 -12.07 9.35
CA ARG A 151 -11.84 -12.07 8.19
C ARG A 151 -11.48 -11.01 7.15
N PHE A 152 -11.04 -9.82 7.60
CA PHE A 152 -10.61 -8.76 6.69
C PHE A 152 -9.45 -9.23 5.79
N PHE A 153 -8.49 -9.98 6.35
CA PHE A 153 -7.33 -10.50 5.63
C PHE A 153 -7.65 -11.74 4.77
N GLU A 154 -8.64 -12.55 5.18
CA GLU A 154 -9.09 -13.71 4.39
C GLU A 154 -9.82 -13.30 3.11
N THR A 155 -10.52 -12.16 3.13
CA THR A 155 -11.30 -11.66 2.00
C THR A 155 -10.49 -10.83 1.02
N ARG A 156 -9.27 -10.39 1.40
CA ARG A 156 -8.43 -9.51 0.59
C ARG A 156 -7.04 -10.09 0.37
N PRO A 157 -6.53 -10.07 -0.88
CA PRO A 157 -5.17 -10.52 -1.16
C PRO A 157 -4.13 -9.68 -0.39
N THR A 158 -3.17 -10.34 0.26
CA THR A 158 -2.08 -9.66 0.98
C THR A 158 -1.30 -8.70 0.08
N GLY A 159 -1.12 -9.07 -1.20
CA GLY A 159 -0.46 -8.22 -2.19
C GLY A 159 -1.18 -6.88 -2.43
N GLU A 160 -2.52 -6.85 -2.36
CA GLU A 160 -3.29 -5.60 -2.46
C GLU A 160 -2.99 -4.68 -1.27
N ILE A 161 -3.02 -5.21 -0.05
CA ILE A 161 -2.74 -4.44 1.17
C ILE A 161 -1.30 -3.91 1.15
N THR A 162 -0.34 -4.73 0.77
CA THR A 162 1.08 -4.36 0.67
C THR A 162 1.30 -3.28 -0.40
N SER A 163 0.63 -3.38 -1.55
CA SER A 163 0.68 -2.36 -2.60
C SER A 163 0.15 -1.01 -2.11
N ARG A 164 -0.92 -0.98 -1.30
CA ARG A 164 -1.44 0.26 -0.71
C ARG A 164 -0.46 0.88 0.30
N LEU A 165 0.22 0.04 1.11
CA LEU A 165 1.24 0.47 2.07
C LEU A 165 2.51 1.02 1.40
N THR A 166 2.81 0.60 0.18
CA THR A 166 4.04 0.97 -0.54
C THR A 166 3.76 1.96 -1.66
N SER A 167 3.11 1.52 -2.75
CA SER A 167 2.92 2.29 -3.97
C SER A 167 1.95 3.46 -3.80
N ASP A 168 0.78 3.24 -3.17
CA ASP A 168 -0.20 4.31 -3.01
C ASP A 168 0.31 5.41 -2.07
N ILE A 169 0.99 5.05 -0.98
CA ILE A 169 1.59 6.03 -0.08
C ILE A 169 2.74 6.79 -0.77
N ALA A 170 3.54 6.16 -1.63
CA ALA A 170 4.56 6.85 -2.42
C ALA A 170 3.93 7.86 -3.41
N THR A 171 2.80 7.52 -4.02
CA THR A 171 2.03 8.44 -4.87
C THR A 171 1.51 9.65 -4.07
N ILE A 172 1.02 9.43 -2.86
CA ILE A 172 0.61 10.49 -1.92
C ILE A 172 1.80 11.38 -1.57
N GLN A 173 2.96 10.80 -1.28
CA GLN A 173 4.20 11.53 -0.99
C GLN A 173 4.56 12.50 -2.13
N ALA A 174 4.61 11.98 -3.36
CA ALA A 174 4.93 12.79 -4.54
C ALA A 174 3.96 13.97 -4.68
N ALA A 175 2.67 13.75 -4.42
CA ALA A 175 1.68 14.80 -4.47
C ALA A 175 1.85 15.87 -3.38
N VAL A 176 2.04 15.46 -2.13
CA VAL A 176 2.23 16.39 -1.00
C VAL A 176 3.51 17.21 -1.18
N SER A 177 4.61 16.57 -1.63
CA SER A 177 5.90 17.24 -1.80
C SER A 177 5.95 18.16 -3.00
N ASN A 178 5.21 17.89 -4.08
CA ASN A 178 5.40 18.59 -5.34
C ASN A 178 4.19 19.40 -5.81
N VAL A 179 2.97 18.84 -5.73
CA VAL A 179 1.79 19.39 -6.41
C VAL A 179 1.41 20.77 -5.87
N LEU A 180 1.32 20.92 -4.54
CA LEU A 180 0.92 22.20 -3.93
C LEU A 180 1.87 23.34 -4.27
N VAL A 181 3.16 23.06 -4.22
CA VAL A 181 4.18 24.08 -4.48
C VAL A 181 4.32 24.37 -5.96
N GLN A 182 4.23 23.36 -6.81
CA GLN A 182 4.19 23.59 -8.25
C GLN A 182 2.95 24.38 -8.66
N LEU A 183 1.79 24.13 -8.05
CA LEU A 183 0.58 24.92 -8.27
C LEU A 183 0.83 26.40 -7.97
N VAL A 184 1.40 26.72 -6.81
CA VAL A 184 1.72 28.11 -6.43
C VAL A 184 2.78 28.69 -7.35
N SER A 185 3.89 27.97 -7.57
CA SER A 185 4.97 28.43 -8.44
C SER A 185 4.50 28.74 -9.86
N GLN A 186 3.75 27.80 -10.46
CA GLN A 186 3.24 27.99 -11.83
C GLN A 186 2.16 29.07 -11.90
N SER A 187 1.36 29.25 -10.84
CA SER A 187 0.39 30.35 -10.77
C SER A 187 1.08 31.70 -10.68
N VAL A 188 2.11 31.83 -9.84
CA VAL A 188 2.91 33.06 -9.74
C VAL A 188 3.63 33.35 -11.05
N SER A 189 4.22 32.34 -11.70
CA SER A 189 4.90 32.51 -12.99
C SER A 189 3.94 32.88 -14.11
N LEU A 190 2.74 32.27 -14.16
CA LEU A 190 1.72 32.57 -15.16
C LEU A 190 1.16 33.97 -14.98
N VAL A 191 0.65 34.29 -13.80
CA VAL A 191 0.03 35.58 -13.50
C VAL A 191 1.07 36.71 -13.59
N GLY A 192 2.22 36.53 -12.94
CA GLY A 192 3.32 37.49 -12.97
C GLY A 192 3.86 37.71 -14.38
N GLY A 193 4.06 36.61 -15.14
CA GLY A 193 4.52 36.68 -16.52
C GLY A 193 3.53 37.45 -17.41
N VAL A 194 2.22 37.16 -17.33
CA VAL A 194 1.17 37.88 -18.09
C VAL A 194 1.11 39.33 -17.68
N VAL A 195 1.17 39.67 -16.39
CA VAL A 195 1.20 41.06 -15.91
C VAL A 195 2.38 41.81 -16.50
N VAL A 196 3.58 41.26 -16.46
CA VAL A 196 4.79 41.89 -17.02
C VAL A 196 4.66 42.07 -18.52
N LEU A 197 4.12 41.10 -19.26
CA LEU A 197 3.87 41.19 -20.69
C LEU A 197 2.89 42.36 -21.01
N PHE A 198 1.81 42.53 -20.23
CA PHE A 198 0.88 43.65 -20.41
C PHE A 198 1.55 45.00 -20.11
N VAL A 199 2.40 45.09 -19.14
CA VAL A 199 3.17 46.29 -18.80
C VAL A 199 4.15 46.68 -19.94
N ILE A 200 4.77 45.66 -20.58
CA ILE A 200 5.68 45.90 -21.70
C ILE A 200 4.91 46.43 -22.92
N ASN A 201 3.92 45.68 -23.39
CA ASN A 201 3.10 46.09 -24.53
C ASN A 201 1.76 45.32 -24.55
N ALA A 202 0.68 46.01 -24.23
CA ALA A 202 -0.66 45.42 -24.18
C ALA A 202 -1.15 44.88 -25.54
N ARG A 203 -0.83 45.58 -26.66
CA ARG A 203 -1.25 45.12 -28.00
C ARG A 203 -0.57 43.81 -28.40
N LEU A 204 0.73 43.71 -28.16
CA LEU A 204 1.52 42.50 -28.44
C LEU A 204 1.05 41.33 -27.56
N THR A 205 0.72 41.59 -26.29
CA THR A 205 0.17 40.59 -25.36
C THR A 205 -1.18 40.05 -25.84
N LEU A 206 -2.07 40.89 -26.33
CA LEU A 206 -3.34 40.45 -26.89
C LEU A 206 -3.17 39.59 -28.15
N VAL A 207 -2.21 39.91 -29.02
CA VAL A 207 -1.85 39.08 -30.18
C VAL A 207 -1.35 37.70 -29.73
N MET A 208 -0.47 37.66 -28.72
CA MET A 208 0.00 36.38 -28.13
C MET A 208 -1.17 35.57 -27.56
N LEU A 209 -2.03 36.20 -26.76
CA LEU A 209 -3.16 35.53 -26.13
C LEU A 209 -4.19 35.03 -27.14
N ALA A 210 -4.33 35.68 -28.31
CA ALA A 210 -5.25 35.23 -29.36
C ALA A 210 -4.87 33.88 -30.00
N VAL A 211 -3.61 33.44 -29.88
CA VAL A 211 -3.14 32.13 -30.36
C VAL A 211 -3.52 31.02 -29.41
N LEU A 212 -3.61 31.31 -28.09
CA LEU A 212 -3.83 30.28 -27.04
C LEU A 212 -5.12 29.46 -27.22
N PRO A 213 -6.31 30.06 -27.54
CA PRO A 213 -7.53 29.28 -27.69
C PRO A 213 -7.42 28.19 -28.74
N ALA A 214 -6.78 28.47 -29.89
CA ALA A 214 -6.60 27.51 -30.96
C ALA A 214 -5.73 26.31 -30.51
N VAL A 215 -4.64 26.57 -29.78
CA VAL A 215 -3.76 25.53 -29.21
C VAL A 215 -4.50 24.72 -28.15
N ILE A 216 -5.27 25.37 -27.26
CA ILE A 216 -6.06 24.69 -26.21
C ILE A 216 -7.13 23.78 -26.82
N VAL A 217 -7.85 24.22 -27.83
CA VAL A 217 -8.88 23.42 -28.53
C VAL A 217 -8.23 22.20 -29.19
N ALA A 218 -7.12 22.40 -29.91
CA ALA A 218 -6.38 21.31 -30.51
C ALA A 218 -5.93 20.30 -29.45
N ALA A 219 -5.32 20.77 -28.36
CA ALA A 219 -4.88 19.94 -27.24
C ALA A 219 -6.05 19.16 -26.60
N ALA A 220 -7.21 19.77 -26.43
CA ALA A 220 -8.40 19.13 -25.87
C ALA A 220 -8.95 18.01 -26.76
N VAL A 221 -9.06 18.26 -28.08
CA VAL A 221 -9.57 17.27 -29.05
C VAL A 221 -8.64 16.05 -29.12
N PHE A 222 -7.35 16.28 -29.36
CA PHE A 222 -6.37 15.20 -29.44
C PHE A 222 -6.18 14.49 -28.10
N GLY A 223 -6.18 15.24 -26.99
CA GLY A 223 -6.01 14.68 -25.64
C GLY A 223 -7.13 13.70 -25.27
N ARG A 224 -8.39 13.99 -25.59
CA ARG A 224 -9.52 13.07 -25.39
C ARG A 224 -9.32 11.75 -26.16
N ARG A 225 -8.91 11.84 -27.43
CA ARG A 225 -8.69 10.67 -28.28
C ARG A 225 -7.50 9.84 -27.78
N LEU A 226 -6.42 10.51 -27.41
CA LEU A 226 -5.22 9.86 -26.87
C LEU A 226 -5.50 9.15 -25.56
N ARG A 227 -6.28 9.78 -24.65
CA ARG A 227 -6.69 9.17 -23.37
C ARG A 227 -7.45 7.87 -23.60
N LYS A 228 -8.48 7.86 -24.47
CA LYS A 228 -9.26 6.65 -24.77
C LYS A 228 -8.38 5.49 -25.28
N ILE A 229 -7.43 5.77 -26.19
CA ILE A 229 -6.52 4.75 -26.71
C ILE A 229 -5.53 4.30 -25.65
N SER A 230 -5.07 5.21 -24.78
CA SER A 230 -4.15 4.85 -23.69
C SER A 230 -4.81 3.95 -22.64
N THR A 231 -6.07 4.18 -22.30
CA THR A 231 -6.81 3.30 -21.39
C THR A 231 -6.95 1.90 -21.98
N ALA A 232 -7.40 1.78 -23.23
CA ALA A 232 -7.50 0.48 -23.90
C ALA A 232 -6.16 -0.28 -23.94
N PHE A 233 -5.05 0.42 -24.22
CA PHE A 233 -3.71 -0.18 -24.16
C PHE A 233 -3.33 -0.68 -22.76
N GLN A 234 -3.65 0.09 -21.71
CA GLN A 234 -3.39 -0.30 -20.32
C GLN A 234 -4.19 -1.53 -19.92
N ASP A 235 -5.45 -1.62 -20.32
CA ASP A 235 -6.33 -2.77 -20.05
C ASP A 235 -5.79 -4.04 -20.73
N GLU A 236 -5.38 -3.93 -22.00
CA GLU A 236 -4.79 -5.05 -22.76
C GLU A 236 -3.45 -5.51 -22.17
N LEU A 237 -2.61 -4.56 -21.73
CA LEU A 237 -1.33 -4.88 -21.08
C LEU A 237 -1.54 -5.52 -19.70
N ALA A 238 -2.52 -5.03 -18.93
CA ALA A 238 -2.88 -5.64 -17.64
C ALA A 238 -3.37 -7.08 -17.81
N ALA A 239 -4.19 -7.36 -18.85
CA ALA A 239 -4.63 -8.70 -19.17
C ALA A 239 -3.46 -9.62 -19.59
N ALA A 240 -2.46 -9.10 -20.31
CA ALA A 240 -1.25 -9.86 -20.66
C ALA A 240 -0.42 -10.16 -19.39
N ASN A 241 -0.22 -9.17 -18.51
CA ASN A 241 0.54 -9.37 -17.28
C ASN A 241 -0.12 -10.37 -16.33
N ALA A 242 -1.46 -10.37 -16.21
CA ALA A 242 -2.18 -11.36 -15.41
C ALA A 242 -1.94 -12.81 -15.90
N ARG A 243 -1.89 -13.01 -17.23
CA ARG A 243 -1.53 -14.33 -17.81
C ARG A 243 -0.10 -14.74 -17.49
N ALA A 244 0.85 -13.80 -17.58
CA ALA A 244 2.24 -14.08 -17.22
C ALA A 244 2.38 -14.45 -15.73
N GLU A 245 1.69 -13.73 -14.85
CA GLU A 245 1.65 -14.02 -13.41
C GLU A 245 1.06 -15.41 -13.13
N GLU A 246 -0.04 -15.78 -13.79
CA GLU A 246 -0.66 -17.09 -13.68
C GLU A 246 0.33 -18.21 -14.10
N ALA A 247 0.97 -18.06 -15.26
CA ALA A 247 1.92 -19.05 -15.78
C ALA A 247 3.18 -19.18 -14.92
N ILE A 248 3.73 -18.05 -14.42
CA ILE A 248 4.93 -18.04 -13.56
C ILE A 248 4.61 -18.60 -12.17
N SER A 249 3.48 -18.24 -11.59
CA SER A 249 3.05 -18.79 -10.29
C SER A 249 2.78 -20.29 -10.38
N GLY A 250 2.23 -20.74 -11.52
CA GLY A 250 1.99 -22.15 -11.83
C GLY A 250 3.14 -22.86 -12.56
N ILE A 251 4.38 -22.36 -12.52
CA ILE A 251 5.50 -22.84 -13.37
C ILE A 251 5.74 -24.35 -13.26
N ARG A 252 5.58 -24.94 -12.08
CA ARG A 252 5.71 -26.39 -11.88
C ARG A 252 4.66 -27.17 -12.67
N VAL A 253 3.43 -26.65 -12.75
CA VAL A 253 2.35 -27.25 -13.55
C VAL A 253 2.66 -27.11 -15.03
N VAL A 254 3.04 -25.91 -15.47
CA VAL A 254 3.42 -25.65 -16.88
C VAL A 254 4.52 -26.62 -17.34
N GLN A 255 5.56 -26.77 -16.54
CA GLN A 255 6.68 -27.67 -16.85
C GLN A 255 6.29 -29.15 -16.75
N SER A 256 5.50 -29.55 -15.77
CA SER A 256 5.09 -30.96 -15.62
C SER A 256 4.21 -31.44 -16.78
N PHE A 257 3.47 -30.53 -17.42
CA PHE A 257 2.66 -30.82 -18.60
C PHE A 257 3.35 -30.45 -19.93
N THR A 258 4.64 -30.06 -19.90
CA THR A 258 5.40 -29.59 -21.07
C THR A 258 4.67 -28.53 -21.90
N ALA A 259 3.96 -27.63 -21.21
CA ALA A 259 3.07 -26.64 -21.81
C ALA A 259 3.75 -25.26 -22.05
N GLU A 260 5.09 -25.17 -21.97
CA GLU A 260 5.84 -23.91 -22.09
C GLU A 260 5.57 -23.19 -23.40
N ARG A 261 5.51 -23.93 -24.51
CA ARG A 261 5.22 -23.35 -25.82
C ARG A 261 3.80 -22.82 -25.88
N HIS A 262 2.84 -23.56 -25.35
CA HIS A 262 1.43 -23.14 -25.32
C HIS A 262 1.26 -21.83 -24.56
N GLU A 263 1.85 -21.70 -23.37
CA GLU A 263 1.76 -20.48 -22.58
C GLU A 263 2.55 -19.32 -23.20
N ALA A 264 3.71 -19.59 -23.83
CA ALA A 264 4.46 -18.59 -24.58
C ALA A 264 3.67 -18.03 -25.76
N ASP A 265 3.00 -18.89 -26.53
CA ASP A 265 2.15 -18.47 -27.65
C ASP A 265 0.94 -17.66 -27.18
N ARG A 266 0.28 -18.12 -26.12
CA ARG A 266 -0.88 -17.45 -25.50
C ARG A 266 -0.52 -16.06 -24.97
N TYR A 267 0.63 -15.92 -24.31
CA TYR A 267 1.16 -14.63 -23.87
C TYR A 267 1.56 -13.77 -25.08
N GLY A 268 2.22 -14.36 -26.08
CA GLY A 268 2.63 -13.69 -27.32
C GLY A 268 1.46 -13.09 -28.09
N GLU A 269 0.28 -13.73 -28.11
CA GLU A 269 -0.93 -13.18 -28.71
C GLU A 269 -1.47 -11.98 -27.92
N ALA A 270 -1.48 -12.06 -26.58
CA ALA A 270 -1.88 -10.95 -25.75
C ALA A 270 -0.97 -9.72 -25.94
N ILE A 271 0.34 -9.94 -25.99
CA ILE A 271 1.31 -8.87 -26.27
C ILE A 271 1.14 -8.29 -27.67
N ARG A 272 0.85 -9.10 -28.69
CA ARG A 272 0.57 -8.60 -30.05
C ARG A 272 -0.64 -7.67 -30.08
N THR A 273 -1.70 -8.00 -29.34
CA THR A 273 -2.88 -7.14 -29.20
C THR A 273 -2.54 -5.81 -28.52
N ALA A 274 -1.85 -5.85 -27.39
CA ALA A 274 -1.38 -4.66 -26.69
C ALA A 274 -0.42 -3.82 -27.58
N PHE A 275 0.47 -4.45 -28.35
CA PHE A 275 1.36 -3.78 -29.28
C PHE A 275 0.60 -3.04 -30.41
N ALA A 276 -0.45 -3.64 -30.96
CA ALA A 276 -1.29 -2.99 -31.96
C ALA A 276 -1.96 -1.71 -31.41
N SER A 277 -2.42 -1.75 -30.15
CA SER A 277 -2.96 -0.57 -29.45
C SER A 277 -1.88 0.46 -29.12
N ALA A 278 -0.67 0.01 -28.74
CA ALA A 278 0.49 0.89 -28.57
C ALA A 278 0.85 1.65 -29.86
N LEU A 279 0.84 0.95 -31.00
CA LEU A 279 1.08 1.59 -32.32
C LEU A 279 -0.01 2.59 -32.68
N ARG A 280 -1.30 2.29 -32.40
CA ARG A 280 -2.39 3.27 -32.59
C ARG A 280 -2.16 4.52 -31.73
N ARG A 281 -1.78 4.34 -30.47
CA ARG A 281 -1.41 5.43 -29.55
C ARG A 281 -0.24 6.25 -30.09
N ALA A 282 0.83 5.55 -30.54
CA ALA A 282 2.01 6.20 -31.10
C ALA A 282 1.69 7.04 -32.34
N ARG A 283 0.82 6.57 -33.27
CA ARG A 283 0.39 7.33 -34.45
C ARG A 283 -0.36 8.62 -34.06
N VAL A 284 -1.30 8.54 -33.11
CA VAL A 284 -2.02 9.73 -32.64
C VAL A 284 -1.07 10.71 -31.97
N ARG A 285 -0.13 10.22 -31.15
CA ARG A 285 0.88 11.05 -30.48
C ARG A 285 1.85 11.68 -31.48
N ALA A 286 2.25 10.95 -32.52
CA ALA A 286 3.13 11.45 -33.57
C ALA A 286 2.51 12.59 -34.40
N LEU A 287 1.19 12.65 -34.50
CA LEU A 287 0.50 13.79 -35.10
C LEU A 287 0.30 14.94 -34.10
N PHE A 288 -0.06 14.61 -32.87
CA PHE A 288 -0.38 15.58 -31.82
C PHE A 288 0.82 16.43 -31.40
N VAL A 289 1.94 15.79 -31.05
CA VAL A 289 3.09 16.51 -30.48
C VAL A 289 3.67 17.53 -31.48
N PRO A 290 3.95 17.19 -32.74
CA PRO A 290 4.41 18.17 -33.72
C PRO A 290 3.37 19.27 -33.99
N SER A 291 2.07 18.94 -34.04
CA SER A 291 1.03 19.95 -34.31
C SER A 291 0.99 20.99 -33.20
N VAL A 292 1.04 20.59 -31.92
CA VAL A 292 1.07 21.55 -30.80
C VAL A 292 2.37 22.36 -30.82
N PHE A 293 3.50 21.71 -31.05
CA PHE A 293 4.80 22.36 -31.10
C PHE A 293 4.88 23.37 -32.27
N THR A 294 4.39 22.99 -33.46
CA THR A 294 4.32 23.91 -34.61
C THR A 294 3.39 25.09 -34.32
N GLY A 295 2.22 24.86 -33.72
CA GLY A 295 1.33 25.94 -33.30
C GLY A 295 2.00 26.92 -32.33
N PHE A 296 2.80 26.40 -31.39
CA PHE A 296 3.60 27.19 -30.46
C PHE A 296 4.66 28.03 -31.23
N LEU A 297 5.43 27.40 -32.14
CA LEU A 297 6.43 28.10 -32.93
C LEU A 297 5.80 29.18 -33.86
N MET A 298 4.62 28.88 -34.42
CA MET A 298 3.86 29.89 -35.20
C MET A 298 3.45 31.07 -34.32
N GLY A 299 3.04 30.82 -33.08
CA GLY A 299 2.76 31.86 -32.08
C GLY A 299 3.98 32.75 -31.81
N ILE A 300 5.15 32.16 -31.60
CA ILE A 300 6.42 32.87 -31.44
C ILE A 300 6.75 33.66 -32.71
N GLY A 301 6.61 33.06 -33.89
CA GLY A 301 6.83 33.73 -35.16
C GLY A 301 5.93 34.96 -35.37
N LEU A 302 4.66 34.85 -34.95
CA LEU A 302 3.70 35.95 -35.03
C LEU A 302 4.06 37.09 -34.06
N VAL A 303 4.50 36.79 -32.85
CA VAL A 303 5.03 37.73 -31.86
C VAL A 303 6.27 38.42 -32.41
N LEU A 304 7.21 37.67 -33.00
CA LEU A 304 8.43 38.22 -33.63
C LEU A 304 8.07 39.13 -34.81
N TRP A 305 7.17 38.71 -35.66
CA TRP A 305 6.77 39.50 -36.83
C TRP A 305 6.10 40.82 -36.41
N TYR A 306 5.10 40.77 -35.53
CA TYR A 306 4.37 41.96 -35.10
C TYR A 306 5.22 42.83 -34.16
N GLY A 307 5.95 42.22 -33.20
CA GLY A 307 6.87 42.91 -32.31
C GLY A 307 8.05 43.56 -33.05
N GLY A 308 8.59 42.91 -34.10
CA GLY A 308 9.60 43.47 -34.99
C GLY A 308 9.10 44.70 -35.75
N ARG A 309 7.84 44.69 -36.23
CA ARG A 309 7.23 45.87 -36.83
C ARG A 309 7.12 47.04 -35.84
N LEU A 310 6.74 46.78 -34.59
CA LEU A 310 6.70 47.79 -33.53
C LEU A 310 8.09 48.31 -33.20
N ALA A 311 9.09 47.46 -33.19
CA ALA A 311 10.49 47.84 -32.94
C ALA A 311 11.03 48.74 -34.08
N LEU A 312 10.75 48.38 -35.35
CA LEU A 312 11.14 49.23 -36.52
C LEU A 312 10.40 50.57 -36.55
N ALA A 313 9.18 50.64 -36.00
CA ALA A 313 8.42 51.89 -35.87
C ALA A 313 8.90 52.75 -34.67
N GLY A 314 9.79 52.25 -33.82
CA GLY A 314 10.23 52.95 -32.61
C GLY A 314 9.28 52.83 -31.41
N ASP A 315 8.19 52.04 -31.53
CA ASP A 315 7.14 51.88 -30.52
C ASP A 315 7.53 50.81 -29.44
N LEU A 316 8.59 50.01 -29.68
CA LEU A 316 9.06 48.95 -28.76
C LEU A 316 10.59 48.89 -28.78
N PRO A 317 11.29 49.03 -27.64
CA PRO A 317 12.73 48.83 -27.57
C PRO A 317 13.11 47.37 -27.93
N PRO A 318 14.23 47.14 -28.64
CA PRO A 318 14.64 45.79 -29.07
C PRO A 318 14.82 44.79 -27.91
N GLY A 319 15.36 45.24 -26.78
CA GLY A 319 15.50 44.39 -25.60
C GLY A 319 14.16 44.03 -24.93
N ASP A 320 13.14 44.90 -25.08
CA ASP A 320 11.78 44.61 -24.63
C ASP A 320 11.13 43.51 -25.47
N LEU A 321 11.45 43.43 -26.77
CA LEU A 321 11.02 42.31 -27.62
C LEU A 321 11.65 41.00 -27.15
N ILE A 322 12.94 41.00 -26.75
CA ILE A 322 13.62 39.82 -26.21
C ILE A 322 13.00 39.42 -24.88
N THR A 323 12.75 40.36 -23.97
CA THR A 323 12.02 40.10 -22.71
C THR A 323 10.68 39.47 -22.99
N PHE A 324 9.93 40.04 -23.94
CA PHE A 324 8.59 39.54 -24.31
C PHE A 324 8.64 38.09 -24.80
N LEU A 325 9.62 37.76 -25.65
CA LEU A 325 9.80 36.38 -26.15
C LEU A 325 10.13 35.38 -25.02
N LEU A 326 11.08 35.72 -24.15
CA LEU A 326 11.47 34.86 -23.04
C LEU A 326 10.29 34.64 -22.06
N LEU A 327 9.54 35.70 -21.75
CA LEU A 327 8.34 35.59 -20.91
C LEU A 327 7.21 34.79 -21.60
N THR A 328 7.05 34.92 -22.94
CA THR A 328 6.09 34.12 -23.71
C THR A 328 6.39 32.62 -23.56
N VAL A 329 7.67 32.22 -23.63
CA VAL A 329 8.08 30.85 -23.42
C VAL A 329 7.77 30.39 -21.97
N THR A 330 8.05 31.26 -20.99
CA THR A 330 7.77 30.99 -19.58
C THR A 330 6.27 30.81 -19.30
N VAL A 331 5.42 31.71 -19.83
CA VAL A 331 3.96 31.64 -19.71
C VAL A 331 3.41 30.37 -20.36
N ALA A 332 3.87 30.06 -21.58
CA ALA A 332 3.46 28.84 -22.29
C ALA A 332 3.89 27.55 -21.51
N GLY A 333 5.10 27.54 -20.94
CA GLY A 333 5.58 26.48 -20.08
C GLY A 333 4.71 26.28 -18.83
N SER A 334 4.31 27.38 -18.19
CA SER A 334 3.42 27.34 -17.02
C SER A 334 2.04 26.76 -17.35
N ILE A 335 1.45 27.11 -18.51
CA ILE A 335 0.18 26.53 -18.98
C ILE A 335 0.33 25.02 -19.21
N GLY A 336 1.43 24.60 -19.82
CA GLY A 336 1.73 23.17 -20.02
C GLY A 336 1.86 22.40 -18.70
N ALA A 337 2.51 22.99 -17.71
CA ALA A 337 2.68 22.41 -16.38
C ALA A 337 1.35 22.14 -15.65
N PHE A 338 0.35 23.02 -15.78
CA PHE A 338 -0.98 22.81 -15.18
C PHE A 338 -1.66 21.53 -15.67
N THR A 339 -1.43 21.12 -16.92
CA THR A 339 -1.97 19.86 -17.45
C THR A 339 -1.34 18.64 -16.74
N GLY A 340 -0.03 18.67 -16.50
CA GLY A 340 0.67 17.63 -15.73
C GLY A 340 0.23 17.60 -14.26
N LEU A 341 0.09 18.76 -13.64
CA LEU A 341 -0.38 18.89 -12.25
C LEU A 341 -1.79 18.33 -12.07
N TYR A 342 -2.71 18.57 -13.00
CA TYR A 342 -4.05 18.01 -12.97
C TYR A 342 -4.01 16.47 -12.94
N SER A 343 -3.16 15.85 -13.74
CA SER A 343 -2.99 14.38 -13.75
C SER A 343 -2.42 13.87 -12.42
N GLN A 344 -1.43 14.55 -11.86
CA GLN A 344 -0.86 14.19 -10.55
C GLN A 344 -1.88 14.32 -9.41
N VAL A 345 -2.71 15.36 -9.43
CA VAL A 345 -3.81 15.51 -8.45
C VAL A 345 -4.80 14.36 -8.54
N GLN A 346 -5.18 13.95 -9.76
CA GLN A 346 -6.10 12.82 -9.98
C GLN A 346 -5.52 11.52 -9.46
N GLU A 347 -4.25 11.25 -9.75
CA GLU A 347 -3.54 10.06 -9.29
C GLU A 347 -3.45 10.02 -7.77
N ALA A 348 -3.06 11.15 -7.15
CA ALA A 348 -2.99 11.29 -5.71
C ALA A 348 -4.37 11.16 -5.02
N ALA A 349 -5.42 11.70 -5.62
CA ALA A 349 -6.78 11.56 -5.11
C ALA A 349 -7.23 10.10 -5.13
N GLY A 350 -6.92 9.36 -6.22
CA GLY A 350 -7.17 7.93 -6.32
C GLY A 350 -6.41 7.10 -5.28
N ALA A 351 -5.11 7.35 -5.13
CA ALA A 351 -4.28 6.70 -4.11
C ALA A 351 -4.75 7.01 -2.69
N SER A 352 -5.05 8.29 -2.40
CA SER A 352 -5.57 8.71 -1.10
C SER A 352 -6.89 8.01 -0.75
N ARG A 353 -7.80 7.89 -1.72
CA ARG A 353 -9.07 7.18 -1.53
C ARG A 353 -8.83 5.73 -1.10
N ARG A 354 -7.97 4.98 -1.81
CA ARG A 354 -7.66 3.58 -1.48
C ARG A 354 -7.00 3.42 -0.11
N VAL A 355 -6.12 4.34 0.28
CA VAL A 355 -5.48 4.33 1.60
C VAL A 355 -6.49 4.64 2.70
N PHE A 356 -7.35 5.64 2.51
CA PHE A 356 -8.38 5.99 3.50
C PHE A 356 -9.49 4.94 3.59
N GLU A 357 -9.81 4.22 2.50
CA GLU A 357 -10.70 3.06 2.55
C GLU A 357 -10.18 1.97 3.51
N LEU A 358 -8.85 1.78 3.58
CA LEU A 358 -8.25 0.88 4.57
C LEU A 358 -8.31 1.46 5.98
N LEU A 359 -8.03 2.75 6.15
CA LEU A 359 -8.07 3.42 7.46
C LEU A 359 -9.50 3.53 8.04
N ASP A 360 -10.50 3.55 7.17
CA ASP A 360 -11.91 3.61 7.55
C ASP A 360 -12.54 2.21 7.69
N ALA A 361 -11.80 1.14 7.33
CA ALA A 361 -12.25 -0.23 7.50
C ALA A 361 -12.46 -0.51 9.00
N ARG A 362 -13.60 -1.11 9.33
CA ARG A 362 -13.93 -1.48 10.71
C ARG A 362 -13.74 -2.97 10.89
N SER A 363 -13.29 -3.36 12.07
CA SER A 363 -13.28 -4.75 12.49
C SER A 363 -14.72 -5.27 12.59
N ASP A 364 -14.97 -6.48 12.09
CA ASP A 364 -16.26 -7.17 12.26
C ASP A 364 -16.46 -7.65 13.71
N LEU A 365 -15.40 -7.59 14.52
CA LEU A 365 -15.40 -7.97 15.93
C LEU A 365 -15.42 -6.70 16.78
N PRO A 366 -16.59 -6.25 17.24
CA PRO A 366 -16.67 -5.05 18.06
C PRO A 366 -16.00 -5.28 19.42
N GLU A 367 -15.15 -4.34 19.81
CA GLU A 367 -14.63 -4.31 21.18
C GLU A 367 -15.73 -3.83 22.14
N PRO A 368 -15.88 -4.47 23.30
CA PRO A 368 -16.87 -4.03 24.27
C PRO A 368 -16.48 -2.66 24.85
N ALA A 369 -17.45 -1.76 24.99
CA ALA A 369 -17.21 -0.42 25.55
C ALA A 369 -16.71 -0.47 27.01
N ARG A 370 -17.02 -1.55 27.73
CA ARG A 370 -16.57 -1.84 29.10
C ARG A 370 -16.24 -3.33 29.16
N PRO A 371 -15.00 -3.72 28.90
CA PRO A 371 -14.61 -5.12 28.97
C PRO A 371 -14.71 -5.64 30.38
N THR A 372 -15.20 -6.86 30.53
CA THR A 372 -15.16 -7.60 31.79
C THR A 372 -13.73 -8.07 32.04
N ALA A 373 -13.17 -7.77 33.20
CA ALA A 373 -11.83 -8.25 33.56
C ALA A 373 -11.84 -9.76 33.89
N LEU A 374 -10.79 -10.45 33.50
CA LEU A 374 -10.54 -11.85 33.88
C LEU A 374 -9.52 -11.90 35.04
N ASP A 375 -9.99 -11.93 36.28
CA ASP A 375 -9.10 -11.91 37.47
C ASP A 375 -8.32 -13.21 37.66
N ALA A 376 -8.94 -14.38 37.36
CA ALA A 376 -8.31 -15.70 37.43
C ALA A 376 -8.99 -16.65 36.44
N VAL A 377 -8.27 -17.02 35.39
CA VAL A 377 -8.79 -17.93 34.36
C VAL A 377 -8.57 -19.38 34.80
N ARG A 378 -9.69 -20.11 35.00
CA ARG A 378 -9.68 -21.57 35.23
C ARG A 378 -9.60 -22.35 33.93
N GLY A 379 -10.26 -21.82 32.86
CA GLY A 379 -10.23 -22.37 31.52
C GLY A 379 -11.46 -23.20 31.15
N GLU A 380 -12.62 -23.04 31.80
CA GLU A 380 -13.86 -23.63 31.29
C GLU A 380 -14.30 -22.91 30.02
N VAL A 381 -14.41 -23.65 28.92
CA VAL A 381 -14.95 -23.11 27.66
C VAL A 381 -16.28 -23.78 27.36
N ARG A 382 -17.30 -22.97 27.11
CA ARG A 382 -18.65 -23.46 26.85
C ARG A 382 -19.21 -22.86 25.57
N PHE A 383 -19.74 -23.71 24.69
CA PHE A 383 -20.53 -23.35 23.51
C PHE A 383 -22.00 -23.60 23.84
N GLU A 384 -22.85 -22.62 23.63
CA GLU A 384 -24.27 -22.67 23.94
C GLU A 384 -25.10 -22.32 22.71
N GLY A 385 -25.70 -23.34 22.07
CA GLY A 385 -26.54 -23.21 20.90
C GLY A 385 -25.83 -22.52 19.72
N VAL A 386 -24.52 -22.73 19.56
CA VAL A 386 -23.70 -21.98 18.61
C VAL A 386 -24.03 -22.35 17.18
N ARG A 387 -24.40 -21.34 16.38
CA ARG A 387 -24.50 -21.41 14.93
C ARG A 387 -23.56 -20.44 14.26
N PHE A 388 -22.88 -20.93 13.23
CA PHE A 388 -21.91 -20.12 12.50
C PHE A 388 -21.96 -20.40 11.00
N ARG A 389 -21.75 -19.34 10.20
CA ARG A 389 -21.55 -19.37 8.74
C ARG A 389 -20.56 -18.28 8.31
N TYR A 390 -19.80 -18.57 7.27
CA TYR A 390 -18.96 -17.56 6.62
C TYR A 390 -19.84 -16.72 5.67
N GLY A 391 -19.90 -15.41 5.85
CA GLY A 391 -20.80 -14.52 5.12
C GLY A 391 -20.70 -14.57 3.59
N ASP A 392 -19.58 -15.04 3.04
CA ASP A 392 -19.30 -15.07 1.61
C ASP A 392 -19.63 -16.42 0.94
N ARG A 393 -20.01 -17.45 1.69
CA ARG A 393 -20.26 -18.82 1.19
C ARG A 393 -21.73 -19.22 1.09
N GLY A 394 -22.66 -18.25 1.09
CA GLY A 394 -24.10 -18.51 1.02
C GLY A 394 -24.75 -18.77 2.39
N ASP A 395 -26.01 -19.21 2.39
CA ASP A 395 -26.82 -19.36 3.61
C ASP A 395 -26.60 -20.68 4.37
N ALA A 396 -25.67 -21.52 3.93
CA ALA A 396 -25.43 -22.81 4.58
C ALA A 396 -24.69 -22.64 5.92
N TRP A 397 -25.23 -23.24 6.99
CA TRP A 397 -24.58 -23.31 8.28
C TRP A 397 -23.34 -24.20 8.22
N VAL A 398 -22.21 -23.72 8.75
CA VAL A 398 -20.98 -24.49 8.94
C VAL A 398 -20.98 -25.14 10.32
N LEU A 399 -21.56 -24.46 11.31
CA LEU A 399 -21.90 -25.01 12.63
C LEU A 399 -23.40 -24.75 12.85
N ASP A 400 -24.13 -25.77 13.31
CA ASP A 400 -25.59 -25.70 13.45
C ASP A 400 -26.05 -26.27 14.80
N GLY A 401 -26.18 -25.40 15.80
CA GLY A 401 -26.64 -25.72 17.13
C GLY A 401 -25.64 -26.55 17.94
N ILE A 402 -24.40 -26.05 18.06
CA ILE A 402 -23.36 -26.69 18.86
C ILE A 402 -23.54 -26.36 20.34
N ASP A 403 -23.70 -27.40 21.15
CA ASP A 403 -23.68 -27.36 22.61
C ASP A 403 -22.51 -28.24 23.09
N LEU A 404 -21.49 -27.62 23.71
CA LEU A 404 -20.28 -28.29 24.18
C LEU A 404 -19.71 -27.56 25.39
N VAL A 405 -19.30 -28.31 26.40
CA VAL A 405 -18.56 -27.78 27.56
C VAL A 405 -17.21 -28.46 27.61
N ALA A 406 -16.11 -27.72 27.64
CA ALA A 406 -14.80 -28.22 27.98
C ALA A 406 -14.45 -27.77 29.41
N ASN A 407 -14.20 -28.72 30.30
CA ASN A 407 -13.87 -28.43 31.69
C ASN A 407 -12.41 -27.96 31.84
N PRO A 408 -12.06 -27.25 32.90
CA PRO A 408 -10.69 -26.85 33.17
C PRO A 408 -9.73 -28.05 33.16
N GLY A 409 -8.68 -27.96 32.33
CA GLY A 409 -7.66 -29.01 32.21
C GLY A 409 -8.07 -30.23 31.37
N GLU A 410 -9.25 -30.23 30.76
CA GLU A 410 -9.76 -31.34 29.93
C GLU A 410 -9.19 -31.27 28.50
N VAL A 411 -8.78 -32.44 27.98
CA VAL A 411 -8.38 -32.60 26.57
C VAL A 411 -9.58 -33.11 25.77
N VAL A 412 -10.08 -32.23 24.88
CA VAL A 412 -11.22 -32.50 23.98
C VAL A 412 -10.72 -32.74 22.57
N ALA A 413 -10.82 -33.98 22.07
CA ALA A 413 -10.49 -34.30 20.68
C ALA A 413 -11.69 -34.09 19.75
N LEU A 414 -11.50 -33.38 18.67
CA LEU A 414 -12.50 -33.14 17.62
C LEU A 414 -12.23 -34.07 16.44
N VAL A 415 -13.18 -34.94 16.13
CA VAL A 415 -13.09 -35.96 15.07
C VAL A 415 -14.26 -35.75 14.09
N GLY A 416 -14.09 -36.12 12.84
CA GLY A 416 -15.16 -36.06 11.83
C GLY A 416 -14.61 -35.90 10.41
N PRO A 417 -15.43 -36.08 9.39
CA PRO A 417 -15.03 -35.95 7.99
C PRO A 417 -14.49 -34.55 7.65
N SER A 418 -13.82 -34.44 6.50
CA SER A 418 -13.39 -33.13 6.00
C SER A 418 -14.59 -32.24 5.76
N GLY A 419 -14.54 -30.99 6.21
CA GLY A 419 -15.65 -30.05 6.09
C GLY A 419 -16.73 -30.18 7.19
N ALA A 420 -16.58 -31.04 8.18
CA ALA A 420 -17.55 -31.18 9.28
C ALA A 420 -17.64 -29.97 10.23
N GLY A 421 -16.74 -28.96 10.11
CA GLY A 421 -16.76 -27.75 10.94
C GLY A 421 -15.73 -27.73 12.08
N LYS A 422 -14.84 -28.73 12.19
CA LYS A 422 -13.85 -28.84 13.27
C LYS A 422 -12.98 -27.59 13.41
N SER A 423 -12.30 -27.19 12.34
CA SER A 423 -11.43 -26.00 12.34
C SER A 423 -12.23 -24.71 12.60
N THR A 424 -13.46 -24.63 12.11
CA THR A 424 -14.33 -23.48 12.40
C THR A 424 -14.68 -23.41 13.89
N LEU A 425 -14.98 -24.53 14.53
CA LEU A 425 -15.32 -24.57 15.96
C LEU A 425 -14.18 -24.00 16.81
N VAL A 426 -12.95 -24.45 16.56
CA VAL A 426 -11.78 -24.03 17.36
C VAL A 426 -11.39 -22.56 17.09
N THR A 427 -11.71 -22.00 15.91
CA THR A 427 -11.42 -20.58 15.62
C THR A 427 -12.30 -19.61 16.41
N LEU A 428 -13.44 -20.08 16.96
CA LEU A 428 -14.30 -19.29 17.84
C LEU A 428 -13.68 -19.11 19.24
N VAL A 429 -12.82 -20.02 19.70
CA VAL A 429 -12.21 -19.96 21.04
C VAL A 429 -11.31 -18.72 21.20
N PRO A 430 -10.34 -18.42 20.28
CA PRO A 430 -9.56 -17.19 20.34
C PRO A 430 -10.35 -15.95 19.84
N ARG A 431 -11.66 -16.09 19.61
CA ARG A 431 -12.53 -15.07 19.06
C ARG A 431 -11.94 -14.46 17.78
N PHE A 432 -11.58 -15.32 16.81
CA PHE A 432 -11.27 -14.85 15.44
C PHE A 432 -12.54 -14.52 14.67
N PHE A 433 -13.65 -15.14 15.08
CA PHE A 433 -15.01 -14.88 14.60
C PHE A 433 -15.98 -14.90 15.78
N ASP A 434 -17.07 -14.13 15.69
CA ASP A 434 -18.19 -14.24 16.61
C ASP A 434 -19.26 -15.19 16.00
N PRO A 435 -19.95 -16.02 16.81
CA PRO A 435 -21.06 -16.83 16.33
C PRO A 435 -22.22 -15.95 15.84
N VAL A 436 -22.96 -16.44 14.82
CA VAL A 436 -24.15 -15.74 14.31
C VAL A 436 -25.31 -15.87 15.29
N GLU A 437 -25.49 -17.05 15.87
CA GLU A 437 -26.46 -17.33 16.93
C GLU A 437 -25.78 -18.10 18.06
N GLY A 438 -26.31 -17.99 19.28
CA GLY A 438 -25.71 -18.58 20.46
C GLY A 438 -24.55 -17.76 21.01
N ARG A 439 -23.75 -18.38 21.89
CA ARG A 439 -22.59 -17.74 22.50
C ARG A 439 -21.49 -18.76 22.85
N VAL A 440 -20.28 -18.24 22.95
CA VAL A 440 -19.14 -18.96 23.54
C VAL A 440 -18.74 -18.22 24.80
N THR A 441 -18.53 -18.96 25.89
CA THR A 441 -18.14 -18.35 27.16
C THR A 441 -16.82 -18.92 27.65
N LEU A 442 -16.05 -18.12 28.37
CA LEU A 442 -14.88 -18.50 29.14
C LEU A 442 -15.16 -18.25 30.62
N ASP A 443 -15.12 -19.31 31.44
CA ASP A 443 -15.44 -19.28 32.87
C ASP A 443 -16.80 -18.61 33.16
N GLY A 444 -17.77 -18.78 32.25
CA GLY A 444 -19.13 -18.24 32.34
C GLY A 444 -19.31 -16.83 31.76
N VAL A 445 -18.22 -16.15 31.34
CA VAL A 445 -18.28 -14.81 30.71
C VAL A 445 -18.32 -14.97 29.19
N ASP A 446 -19.26 -14.30 28.51
CA ASP A 446 -19.33 -14.31 27.04
C ASP A 446 -18.05 -13.69 26.44
N LEU A 447 -17.46 -14.36 25.44
CA LEU A 447 -16.24 -13.86 24.81
C LEU A 447 -16.41 -12.46 24.18
N ARG A 448 -17.64 -12.07 23.83
CA ARG A 448 -17.96 -10.74 23.29
C ARG A 448 -17.86 -9.62 24.33
N GLU A 449 -17.90 -9.97 25.63
CA GLU A 449 -17.76 -9.03 26.75
C GLU A 449 -16.31 -8.87 27.21
N LEU A 450 -15.39 -9.71 26.70
CA LEU A 450 -13.99 -9.69 27.05
C LEU A 450 -13.18 -8.80 26.10
N ASP A 451 -12.09 -8.21 26.61
CA ASP A 451 -11.06 -7.62 25.75
C ASP A 451 -10.41 -8.72 24.91
N PRO A 452 -10.38 -8.61 23.57
CA PRO A 452 -9.76 -9.62 22.72
C PRO A 452 -8.27 -9.86 23.02
N HIS A 453 -7.55 -8.85 23.53
CA HIS A 453 -6.14 -9.00 23.90
C HIS A 453 -6.00 -9.83 25.17
N ASP A 454 -6.81 -9.55 26.18
CA ASP A 454 -6.82 -10.31 27.43
C ASP A 454 -7.26 -11.75 27.19
N LEU A 455 -8.33 -11.96 26.42
CA LEU A 455 -8.76 -13.31 26.02
C LEU A 455 -7.62 -14.09 25.36
N ARG A 456 -7.02 -13.50 24.30
CA ARG A 456 -5.97 -14.15 23.52
C ARG A 456 -4.67 -14.34 24.31
N HIS A 457 -4.45 -13.59 25.38
CA HIS A 457 -3.35 -13.84 26.30
C HIS A 457 -3.47 -15.23 26.93
N HIS A 458 -4.68 -15.65 27.27
CA HIS A 458 -4.96 -16.95 27.89
C HIS A 458 -5.16 -18.10 26.89
N VAL A 459 -5.22 -17.84 25.59
CA VAL A 459 -5.40 -18.85 24.53
C VAL A 459 -4.12 -19.02 23.74
N GLY A 460 -3.56 -20.24 23.69
CA GLY A 460 -2.46 -20.63 22.81
C GLY A 460 -3.01 -21.35 21.58
N VAL A 461 -2.45 -21.06 20.41
CA VAL A 461 -2.81 -21.74 19.15
C VAL A 461 -1.56 -22.31 18.51
N VAL A 462 -1.57 -23.59 18.20
CA VAL A 462 -0.56 -24.26 17.37
C VAL A 462 -1.25 -24.66 16.07
N PRO A 463 -1.02 -23.91 14.98
CA PRO A 463 -1.69 -24.15 13.70
C PRO A 463 -1.06 -25.34 12.95
N GLN A 464 -1.80 -25.90 12.01
CA GLN A 464 -1.35 -26.97 11.11
C GLN A 464 -0.11 -26.53 10.30
N GLU A 465 -0.15 -25.38 9.66
CA GLU A 465 1.00 -24.78 8.98
C GLU A 465 1.72 -23.81 9.91
N THR A 466 2.87 -24.22 10.40
CA THR A 466 3.68 -23.39 11.29
C THR A 466 4.37 -22.28 10.53
N LEU A 467 4.00 -21.04 10.85
CA LEU A 467 4.66 -19.83 10.36
C LEU A 467 5.77 -19.40 11.34
N LEU A 468 6.98 -19.23 10.81
CA LEU A 468 8.06 -18.56 11.49
C LEU A 468 8.32 -17.20 10.83
N PHE A 469 8.54 -16.21 11.68
CA PHE A 469 8.90 -14.86 11.22
C PHE A 469 10.38 -14.79 10.87
N SER A 470 10.73 -13.93 9.94
CA SER A 470 12.13 -13.62 9.65
C SER A 470 12.80 -13.04 10.90
N GLY A 471 13.92 -13.64 11.29
CA GLY A 471 14.65 -13.31 12.52
C GLY A 471 15.39 -14.54 13.05
N SER A 472 15.91 -14.47 14.26
CA SER A 472 16.59 -15.59 14.91
C SER A 472 15.60 -16.64 15.46
N ILE A 473 16.09 -17.83 15.75
CA ILE A 473 15.31 -18.88 16.45
C ILE A 473 14.85 -18.36 17.82
N ALA A 474 15.74 -17.69 18.57
CA ALA A 474 15.40 -17.09 19.85
C ALA A 474 14.24 -16.08 19.73
N GLU A 475 14.26 -15.18 18.74
CA GLU A 475 13.19 -14.22 18.51
C GLU A 475 11.87 -14.90 18.16
N ASN A 476 11.91 -15.99 17.41
CA ASN A 476 10.73 -16.77 17.09
C ASN A 476 10.11 -17.46 18.32
N VAL A 477 10.90 -18.00 19.23
CA VAL A 477 10.41 -18.55 20.50
C VAL A 477 9.89 -17.43 21.41
N ARG A 478 10.67 -16.35 21.55
CA ARG A 478 10.33 -15.15 22.38
C ARG A 478 9.05 -14.44 21.92
N TYR A 479 8.60 -14.68 20.68
CA TYR A 479 7.33 -14.15 20.18
C TYR A 479 6.13 -14.54 21.06
N GLY A 480 6.20 -15.69 21.75
CA GLY A 480 5.17 -16.10 22.73
C GLY A 480 5.08 -15.17 23.95
N ARG A 481 6.21 -14.61 24.39
CA ARG A 481 6.32 -13.64 25.49
C ARG A 481 7.51 -12.71 25.23
N PRO A 482 7.29 -11.52 24.61
CA PRO A 482 8.36 -10.63 24.14
C PRO A 482 9.39 -10.19 25.20
N ASN A 483 8.99 -10.17 26.47
CA ASN A 483 9.86 -9.76 27.59
C ASN A 483 10.54 -10.94 28.29
N ALA A 484 10.49 -12.16 27.73
CA ALA A 484 11.13 -13.34 28.33
C ALA A 484 12.66 -13.25 28.24
N SER A 485 13.33 -13.73 29.30
CA SER A 485 14.80 -13.83 29.33
C SER A 485 15.31 -14.92 28.37
N ASP A 486 16.62 -14.91 28.10
CA ASP A 486 17.23 -15.93 27.25
C ASP A 486 17.15 -17.34 27.92
N GLU A 487 17.23 -17.41 29.26
CA GLU A 487 17.09 -18.65 30.02
C GLU A 487 15.68 -19.20 29.89
N GLU A 488 14.64 -18.37 29.93
CA GLU A 488 13.24 -18.79 29.74
C GLU A 488 13.00 -19.29 28.31
N VAL A 489 13.61 -18.63 27.31
CA VAL A 489 13.56 -19.05 25.90
C VAL A 489 14.19 -20.44 25.73
N VAL A 490 15.38 -20.66 26.33
CA VAL A 490 16.07 -21.96 26.29
C VAL A 490 15.25 -23.01 27.02
N ALA A 491 14.70 -22.71 28.21
CA ALA A 491 13.86 -23.66 28.96
C ALA A 491 12.62 -24.10 28.16
N ALA A 492 11.95 -23.15 27.49
CA ALA A 492 10.82 -23.47 26.62
C ALA A 492 11.23 -24.32 25.40
N ALA A 493 12.39 -24.05 24.81
CA ALA A 493 12.93 -24.86 23.71
C ALA A 493 13.33 -26.29 24.15
N VAL A 494 13.89 -26.44 25.34
CA VAL A 494 14.18 -27.75 25.93
C VAL A 494 12.88 -28.53 26.15
N ALA A 495 11.85 -27.88 26.72
CA ALA A 495 10.55 -28.50 26.95
C ALA A 495 9.85 -28.92 25.64
N ALA A 496 10.10 -28.22 24.57
CA ALA A 496 9.60 -28.52 23.22
C ALA A 496 10.49 -29.50 22.42
N ASN A 497 11.51 -30.12 23.03
CA ASN A 497 12.51 -30.95 22.34
C ASN A 497 13.22 -30.23 21.16
N ALA A 498 13.35 -28.89 21.23
CA ALA A 498 13.97 -28.09 20.20
C ALA A 498 15.46 -27.78 20.46
N ASP A 499 15.89 -27.73 21.72
CA ASP A 499 17.24 -27.29 22.11
C ASP A 499 18.35 -28.12 21.43
N ALA A 500 18.18 -29.46 21.33
CA ALA A 500 19.17 -30.33 20.73
C ALA A 500 19.53 -29.91 19.31
N PHE A 501 18.55 -29.81 18.40
CA PHE A 501 18.82 -29.43 17.02
C PHE A 501 19.20 -27.95 16.87
N VAL A 502 18.71 -27.07 17.77
CA VAL A 502 19.09 -25.66 17.74
C VAL A 502 20.57 -25.47 18.00
N ARG A 503 21.15 -26.26 18.96
CA ARG A 503 22.59 -26.24 19.28
C ARG A 503 23.48 -26.83 18.19
N GLU A 504 22.92 -27.60 17.27
CA GLU A 504 23.66 -28.14 16.10
C GLU A 504 23.96 -27.05 15.05
N PHE A 505 23.19 -25.95 15.04
CA PHE A 505 23.50 -24.86 14.15
C PHE A 505 24.72 -24.05 14.64
N PRO A 506 25.55 -23.53 13.72
CA PRO A 506 26.75 -22.78 14.09
C PRO A 506 26.46 -21.59 15.02
N ASP A 507 25.34 -20.91 14.82
CA ASP A 507 24.93 -19.74 15.60
C ASP A 507 23.91 -20.08 16.70
N GLY A 508 23.59 -21.37 16.90
CA GLY A 508 22.65 -21.82 17.91
C GLY A 508 21.33 -21.09 17.86
N TYR A 509 20.89 -20.51 18.97
CA TYR A 509 19.67 -19.69 19.05
C TYR A 509 19.71 -18.39 18.24
N GLY A 510 20.91 -17.91 17.87
CA GLY A 510 21.11 -16.76 16.98
C GLY A 510 20.92 -17.09 15.50
N THR A 511 20.77 -18.36 15.14
CA THR A 511 20.59 -18.79 13.76
C THR A 511 19.40 -18.10 13.13
N LEU A 512 19.62 -17.40 12.01
CA LEU A 512 18.58 -16.69 11.29
C LEU A 512 17.69 -17.68 10.53
N VAL A 513 16.43 -17.63 10.83
CA VAL A 513 15.37 -18.33 10.11
C VAL A 513 14.97 -17.49 8.92
N GLY A 514 15.10 -18.03 7.70
CA GLY A 514 14.64 -17.36 6.48
C GLY A 514 13.14 -17.15 6.46
N GLU A 515 12.68 -16.44 5.44
CA GLU A 515 11.25 -16.18 5.24
C GLU A 515 10.47 -17.51 5.29
N ARG A 516 9.45 -17.56 6.17
CA ARG A 516 8.62 -18.75 6.47
C ARG A 516 9.37 -19.98 6.99
N GLY A 517 10.60 -19.83 7.52
CA GLY A 517 11.36 -20.94 8.07
C GLY A 517 11.92 -21.91 7.03
N VAL A 518 12.20 -21.44 5.84
CA VAL A 518 12.65 -22.28 4.69
C VAL A 518 13.90 -23.12 4.98
N LYS A 519 14.73 -22.73 5.96
CA LYS A 519 15.96 -23.46 6.34
C LYS A 519 15.73 -24.62 7.32
N LEU A 520 14.50 -24.79 7.83
CA LEU A 520 14.17 -25.78 8.85
C LEU A 520 13.27 -26.88 8.28
N SER A 521 13.41 -28.11 8.82
CA SER A 521 12.48 -29.20 8.52
C SER A 521 11.08 -28.91 9.07
N GLY A 522 10.06 -29.63 8.61
CA GLY A 522 8.69 -29.53 9.13
C GLY A 522 8.64 -29.69 10.65
N GLY A 523 9.25 -30.76 11.16
CA GLY A 523 9.30 -31.06 12.59
C GLY A 523 10.09 -30.05 13.42
N GLN A 524 11.17 -29.48 12.85
CA GLN A 524 11.92 -28.41 13.52
C GLN A 524 11.08 -27.15 13.65
N ARG A 525 10.39 -26.73 12.57
CA ARG A 525 9.47 -25.57 12.63
C ARG A 525 8.39 -25.76 13.69
N GLN A 526 7.83 -26.96 13.76
CA GLN A 526 6.75 -27.27 14.68
C GLN A 526 7.21 -27.24 16.14
N ARG A 527 8.37 -27.82 16.45
CA ARG A 527 8.95 -27.74 17.79
C ARG A 527 9.25 -26.31 18.24
N ILE A 528 9.64 -25.42 17.32
CA ILE A 528 9.76 -23.98 17.61
C ILE A 528 8.38 -23.35 17.91
N ALA A 529 7.32 -23.72 17.18
CA ALA A 529 5.98 -23.22 17.47
C ALA A 529 5.44 -23.74 18.81
N ILE A 530 5.73 -24.99 19.15
CA ILE A 530 5.42 -25.55 20.48
C ILE A 530 6.20 -24.81 21.57
N ALA A 531 7.50 -24.54 21.38
CA ALA A 531 8.29 -23.74 22.31
C ALA A 531 7.71 -22.33 22.51
N ARG A 532 7.23 -21.69 21.45
CA ARG A 532 6.51 -20.41 21.49
C ARG A 532 5.24 -20.50 22.35
N ALA A 533 4.47 -21.58 22.20
CA ALA A 533 3.25 -21.80 22.97
C ALA A 533 3.54 -22.11 24.44
N LEU A 534 4.58 -22.93 24.73
CA LEU A 534 5.05 -23.21 26.09
C LEU A 534 5.53 -21.95 26.81
N LEU A 535 6.31 -21.10 26.13
CA LEU A 535 6.79 -19.82 26.68
C LEU A 535 5.65 -18.85 27.01
N LYS A 536 4.57 -18.89 26.23
CA LYS A 536 3.36 -18.09 26.46
C LYS A 536 2.61 -18.54 27.71
N ASP A 537 2.63 -19.83 28.03
CA ASP A 537 1.94 -20.47 29.16
C ASP A 537 0.43 -20.18 29.23
N PRO A 538 -0.34 -20.51 28.17
CA PRO A 538 -1.77 -20.24 28.12
C PRO A 538 -2.56 -21.25 28.98
N ARG A 539 -3.77 -20.87 29.42
CA ARG A 539 -4.70 -21.77 30.11
C ARG A 539 -5.52 -22.63 29.17
N ILE A 540 -5.73 -22.14 27.95
CA ILE A 540 -6.50 -22.81 26.90
C ILE A 540 -5.59 -23.04 25.70
N LEU A 541 -5.66 -24.23 25.11
CA LEU A 541 -4.91 -24.60 23.92
C LEU A 541 -5.86 -24.96 22.77
N VAL A 542 -5.48 -24.54 21.58
CA VAL A 542 -6.07 -24.99 20.31
C VAL A 542 -4.95 -25.58 19.46
N LEU A 543 -5.05 -26.88 19.21
CA LEU A 543 -4.08 -27.62 18.41
C LEU A 543 -4.75 -28.10 17.11
N ASP A 544 -4.26 -27.61 15.96
CA ASP A 544 -4.77 -28.00 14.65
C ASP A 544 -3.73 -28.87 13.94
N GLU A 545 -4.02 -30.16 13.79
CA GLU A 545 -3.28 -31.18 13.02
C GLU A 545 -1.75 -31.01 12.94
N ALA A 546 -1.11 -31.06 14.10
CA ALA A 546 0.30 -30.67 14.22
C ALA A 546 1.34 -31.62 13.61
N THR A 547 0.99 -32.76 12.92
CA THR A 547 1.99 -33.81 12.59
C THR A 547 1.86 -34.48 11.21
N SER A 548 0.97 -34.02 10.33
CA SER A 548 0.55 -34.73 9.09
C SER A 548 1.62 -34.91 7.99
N SER A 549 2.80 -34.28 8.11
CA SER A 549 3.85 -34.32 7.08
C SER A 549 5.27 -34.56 7.62
N LEU A 550 5.39 -35.23 8.78
CA LEU A 550 6.67 -35.45 9.46
C LEU A 550 7.19 -36.88 9.26
N ASP A 551 8.50 -37.03 9.30
CA ASP A 551 9.16 -38.34 9.47
C ASP A 551 8.91 -38.89 10.87
N SER A 552 8.97 -40.23 11.05
CA SER A 552 8.58 -40.90 12.29
C SER A 552 9.39 -40.46 13.50
N GLU A 553 10.67 -40.12 13.34
CA GLU A 553 11.52 -39.66 14.45
C GLU A 553 11.14 -38.24 14.91
N SER A 554 11.01 -37.32 13.96
CA SER A 554 10.54 -35.95 14.23
C SER A 554 9.14 -35.94 14.84
N GLU A 555 8.28 -36.86 14.41
CA GLU A 555 6.94 -37.02 14.91
C GLU A 555 6.91 -37.42 16.39
N ALA A 556 7.68 -38.41 16.79
CA ALA A 556 7.75 -38.85 18.19
C ALA A 556 8.21 -37.69 19.11
N LEU A 557 9.20 -36.90 18.68
CA LEU A 557 9.68 -35.75 19.43
C LEU A 557 8.63 -34.64 19.53
N VAL A 558 7.86 -34.39 18.47
CA VAL A 558 6.76 -33.43 18.45
C VAL A 558 5.62 -33.90 19.37
N GLN A 559 5.28 -35.21 19.35
CA GLN A 559 4.22 -35.75 20.17
C GLN A 559 4.53 -35.58 21.68
N VAL A 560 5.73 -35.93 22.13
CA VAL A 560 6.17 -35.71 23.52
C VAL A 560 6.12 -34.22 23.90
N ALA A 561 6.46 -33.33 22.98
CA ALA A 561 6.39 -31.90 23.23
C ALA A 561 4.95 -31.41 23.35
N LEU A 562 4.02 -31.96 22.55
CA LEU A 562 2.58 -31.63 22.60
C LEU A 562 1.96 -32.16 23.91
N GLU A 563 2.28 -33.36 24.35
CA GLU A 563 1.82 -33.92 25.62
C GLU A 563 2.20 -33.01 26.79
N ARG A 564 3.46 -32.58 26.87
CA ARG A 564 3.91 -31.59 27.88
C ARG A 564 3.17 -30.25 27.74
N LEU A 565 2.89 -29.82 26.51
CA LEU A 565 2.16 -28.57 26.28
C LEU A 565 0.71 -28.70 26.78
N MET A 566 0.07 -29.86 26.67
CA MET A 566 -1.32 -30.10 27.09
C MET A 566 -1.50 -30.25 28.61
N GLU A 567 -0.45 -30.61 29.35
CA GLU A 567 -0.52 -30.86 30.80
C GLU A 567 -1.15 -29.69 31.57
N GLY A 568 -2.26 -29.95 32.26
CA GLY A 568 -2.97 -28.98 33.11
C GLY A 568 -3.66 -27.85 32.37
N ARG A 569 -3.86 -27.96 31.07
CA ARG A 569 -4.51 -26.97 30.21
C ARG A 569 -5.75 -27.51 29.54
N THR A 570 -6.79 -26.67 29.43
CA THR A 570 -7.97 -27.03 28.65
C THR A 570 -7.61 -27.01 27.16
N THR A 571 -7.69 -28.18 26.51
CA THR A 571 -7.17 -28.36 25.17
C THR A 571 -8.26 -28.78 24.19
N PHE A 572 -8.38 -28.06 23.09
CA PHE A 572 -9.11 -28.51 21.90
C PHE A 572 -8.10 -28.99 20.87
N VAL A 573 -8.17 -30.27 20.49
CA VAL A 573 -7.28 -30.83 19.48
C VAL A 573 -8.09 -31.34 18.28
N ILE A 574 -7.77 -30.85 17.08
CA ILE A 574 -8.28 -31.47 15.86
C ILE A 574 -7.39 -32.65 15.56
N ALA A 575 -7.93 -33.83 15.80
CA ALA A 575 -7.16 -35.03 15.76
C ALA A 575 -7.23 -35.74 14.41
N HIS A 576 -6.07 -35.92 13.80
CA HIS A 576 -5.86 -36.75 12.61
C HIS A 576 -5.00 -37.98 12.91
N ARG A 577 -4.65 -38.22 14.20
CA ARG A 577 -3.85 -39.36 14.65
C ARG A 577 -4.51 -40.12 15.76
N LEU A 578 -4.31 -41.42 15.72
CA LEU A 578 -4.90 -42.35 16.66
C LEU A 578 -4.47 -42.08 18.11
N SER A 579 -3.16 -41.85 18.35
CA SER A 579 -2.62 -41.62 19.70
C SER A 579 -3.32 -40.42 20.37
N THR A 580 -3.43 -39.31 19.68
CA THR A 580 -4.08 -38.11 20.21
C THR A 580 -5.57 -38.30 20.51
N VAL A 581 -6.23 -39.17 19.74
CA VAL A 581 -7.67 -39.47 19.93
C VAL A 581 -7.86 -40.43 21.11
N VAL A 582 -7.01 -41.47 21.23
CA VAL A 582 -7.13 -42.50 22.27
C VAL A 582 -6.88 -41.92 23.66
N ASP A 583 -5.92 -41.01 23.78
CA ASP A 583 -5.49 -40.44 25.07
C ASP A 583 -6.33 -39.22 25.49
N ALA A 584 -7.26 -38.77 24.65
CA ALA A 584 -8.15 -37.64 24.98
C ALA A 584 -9.16 -38.01 26.07
N ASP A 585 -9.40 -37.08 27.01
CA ASP A 585 -10.40 -37.24 28.06
C ASP A 585 -11.81 -37.40 27.47
N ARG A 586 -12.06 -36.72 26.35
CA ARG A 586 -13.33 -36.77 25.66
C ARG A 586 -13.15 -36.52 24.15
N ILE A 587 -13.89 -37.30 23.38
CA ILE A 587 -13.95 -37.22 21.94
C ILE A 587 -15.31 -36.65 21.54
N VAL A 588 -15.31 -35.63 20.66
CA VAL A 588 -16.50 -35.02 20.08
C VAL A 588 -16.50 -35.27 18.58
N VAL A 589 -17.48 -36.00 18.13
CA VAL A 589 -17.63 -36.33 16.71
C VAL A 589 -18.55 -35.34 16.04
N LEU A 590 -18.02 -34.63 15.05
CA LEU A 590 -18.77 -33.68 14.25
C LEU A 590 -19.10 -34.28 12.88
N ASP A 591 -20.34 -34.03 12.44
CA ASP A 591 -20.78 -34.29 11.08
C ASP A 591 -21.73 -33.19 10.61
N ALA A 592 -21.50 -32.67 9.39
CA ALA A 592 -22.31 -31.61 8.77
C ALA A 592 -22.63 -30.43 9.72
N GLY A 593 -21.65 -30.01 10.53
CA GLY A 593 -21.79 -28.88 11.45
C GLY A 593 -22.48 -29.18 12.77
N ARG A 594 -22.78 -30.45 13.09
CA ARG A 594 -23.47 -30.86 14.31
C ARG A 594 -22.63 -31.87 15.09
N ILE A 595 -22.79 -31.90 16.41
CA ILE A 595 -22.23 -32.95 17.26
C ILE A 595 -23.14 -34.18 17.15
N VAL A 596 -22.59 -35.29 16.71
CA VAL A 596 -23.33 -36.55 16.52
C VAL A 596 -23.03 -37.60 17.57
N GLN A 597 -21.81 -37.62 18.12
CA GLN A 597 -21.41 -38.51 19.20
C GLN A 597 -20.46 -37.81 20.15
N VAL A 598 -20.51 -38.15 21.45
CA VAL A 598 -19.60 -37.64 22.47
C VAL A 598 -19.33 -38.76 23.46
N GLY A 599 -18.05 -39.06 23.73
CA GLY A 599 -17.66 -40.11 24.68
C GLY A 599 -16.16 -40.31 24.72
N ARG A 600 -15.72 -41.36 25.43
CA ARG A 600 -14.34 -41.82 25.40
C ARG A 600 -14.11 -42.81 24.26
N HIS A 601 -12.86 -43.00 23.88
CA HIS A 601 -12.46 -43.91 22.82
C HIS A 601 -13.14 -45.29 22.88
N ALA A 602 -13.00 -45.98 24.05
CA ALA A 602 -13.58 -47.31 24.23
C ALA A 602 -15.12 -47.34 24.17
N GLU A 603 -15.77 -46.27 24.68
CA GLU A 603 -17.24 -46.13 24.66
C GLU A 603 -17.76 -45.96 23.23
N LEU A 604 -17.16 -45.04 22.45
CA LEU A 604 -17.56 -44.76 21.09
C LEU A 604 -17.28 -45.93 20.12
N LEU A 605 -16.19 -46.70 20.36
CA LEU A 605 -15.94 -47.93 19.62
C LEU A 605 -17.00 -49.01 19.92
N ALA A 606 -17.44 -49.09 21.17
CA ALA A 606 -18.45 -50.04 21.57
C ALA A 606 -19.85 -49.66 21.05
N GLU A 607 -20.18 -48.36 21.08
CA GLU A 607 -21.41 -47.80 20.57
C GLU A 607 -21.56 -47.99 19.05
N GLY A 608 -20.44 -47.92 18.31
CA GLY A 608 -20.46 -47.96 16.84
C GLY A 608 -20.74 -46.58 16.22
N GLY A 609 -21.24 -46.58 14.97
CA GLY A 609 -21.57 -45.32 14.26
C GLY A 609 -20.37 -44.62 13.64
N LEU A 610 -20.50 -43.32 13.39
CA LEU A 610 -19.53 -42.54 12.61
C LEU A 610 -18.11 -42.60 13.17
N TYR A 611 -17.95 -42.60 14.51
CA TYR A 611 -16.63 -42.68 15.11
C TYR A 611 -15.91 -43.99 14.74
N ARG A 612 -16.61 -45.13 14.85
CA ARG A 612 -16.06 -46.43 14.48
C ARG A 612 -15.72 -46.47 12.98
N ASP A 613 -16.63 -45.97 12.12
CA ASP A 613 -16.37 -45.95 10.69
C ASP A 613 -15.13 -45.14 10.33
N LEU A 614 -14.94 -43.95 10.95
CA LEU A 614 -13.74 -43.13 10.78
C LEU A 614 -12.49 -43.82 11.34
N TYR A 615 -12.60 -44.49 12.50
CA TYR A 615 -11.50 -45.26 13.09
C TYR A 615 -11.07 -46.39 12.15
N GLU A 616 -12.00 -47.16 11.62
CA GLU A 616 -11.69 -48.27 10.71
C GLU A 616 -11.08 -47.81 9.40
N ILE A 617 -11.48 -46.63 8.88
CA ILE A 617 -10.94 -46.07 7.64
C ILE A 617 -9.55 -45.48 7.83
N GLN A 618 -9.32 -44.75 8.91
CA GLN A 618 -8.06 -44.01 9.12
C GLN A 618 -6.96 -44.78 9.81
N PHE A 619 -7.28 -45.78 10.63
CA PHE A 619 -6.35 -46.38 11.59
C PHE A 619 -6.21 -47.89 11.52
N ARG A 620 -6.97 -48.59 10.66
CA ARG A 620 -6.96 -50.04 10.52
C ARG A 620 -5.60 -50.63 10.09
N ASP A 621 -4.79 -49.82 9.38
CA ASP A 621 -3.48 -50.27 8.87
C ASP A 621 -2.32 -50.11 9.89
N VAL A 622 -2.58 -49.60 11.10
CA VAL A 622 -1.55 -49.37 12.12
C VAL A 622 -1.45 -50.56 13.11
N ASP A 623 -2.52 -51.36 13.24
CA ASP A 623 -2.57 -52.54 14.15
C ASP A 623 -2.32 -53.87 13.43
N ALA A 624 -1.97 -53.88 12.16
CA ALA A 624 -1.58 -55.03 11.38
C ALA A 624 -0.05 -54.96 11.09
#